data_f29360086900ac38cf22263191a89b02
#
_entry.id   f29360086900ac38cf22263191a89b02
#
_cell.length_a   1.000
_cell.length_b   1.000
_cell.length_c   1.000
_cell.angle_alpha   90.00
_cell.angle_beta   90.00
_cell.angle_gamma   90.00
#
_symmetry.space_group_name_H-M   'P 1'
#
loop_
_entity.id
_entity.type
_entity.pdbx_description
1 polymer ?
#
loop_
_entity_poly.entity_id
_entity_poly.type
_entity_poly.pdbx_seq_one_letter_code
_entity_poly.pdbx_strand_id
1 'polypeptide(L)'
;MKHLLQTIALMLLTAASGFTQTTNMNASKPPSSSATNITELATLGGGCFWCVEAIFQRIHGVKSVTSGYSGGQRDNPTYEEVCTGQTGHAEVIQIAFDPAQVTYDKILQVFWLAHDPTTLNRQGADVGTQYRSAIFYHSEAQKLAAEKSKKSAAGEFHDPIVTQIVPFTKFYPAEKYHQSYYNNNSSVPYCSFVIRPKLNKVLKKLEAPDKAAH
;
A
#
# COMPACT_ATOMS: atom_id res chain seq x y z
N MET A 1 -64.22 -58.01 -1.88
CA MET A 1 -63.78 -59.44 -1.93
C MET A 1 -62.51 -59.49 -1.17
N LYS A 2 -62.60 -60.01 0.06
CA LYS A 2 -61.88 -61.23 0.54
C LYS A 2 -60.38 -61.01 0.66
N HIS A 3 -59.62 -61.26 1.75
CA HIS A 3 -59.76 -61.87 3.08
C HIS A 3 -58.44 -61.39 3.79
N LEU A 4 -58.41 -60.86 5.03
CA LEU A 4 -58.43 -61.51 6.31
C LEU A 4 -57.36 -62.59 6.52
N LEU A 5 -56.44 -62.37 7.50
CA LEU A 5 -56.01 -63.28 8.56
C LEU A 5 -54.68 -62.73 9.13
N GLN A 6 -54.68 -62.12 10.25
CA GLN A 6 -54.34 -62.53 11.63
C GLN A 6 -53.34 -63.70 11.77
N THR A 7 -52.26 -63.46 12.43
CA THR A 7 -51.85 -64.33 13.56
C THR A 7 -50.81 -63.60 14.50
N ILE A 8 -51.01 -63.85 15.73
CA ILE A 8 -50.50 -63.42 17.02
C ILE A 8 -49.23 -64.19 17.39
N ALA A 9 -48.50 -63.66 18.32
CA ALA A 9 -47.59 -64.20 19.33
C ALA A 9 -46.09 -63.96 18.99
N LEU A 10 -45.17 -63.65 19.92
CA LEU A 10 -45.05 -63.91 21.35
C LEU A 10 -43.92 -63.06 21.92
N MET A 11 -44.07 -62.57 23.13
CA MET A 11 -43.05 -61.88 23.95
C MET A 11 -41.81 -62.76 24.14
N LEU A 12 -40.67 -62.11 24.13
CA LEU A 12 -39.53 -62.49 24.99
C LEU A 12 -38.76 -61.27 25.40
N LEU A 13 -38.85 -60.98 26.70
CA LEU A 13 -38.05 -60.00 27.44
C LEU A 13 -36.63 -60.57 27.60
N THR A 14 -35.60 -59.83 27.16
CA THR A 14 -34.27 -60.01 27.69
C THR A 14 -33.68 -58.64 28.05
N ALA A 15 -33.48 -58.44 29.34
CA ALA A 15 -32.75 -57.34 29.89
C ALA A 15 -31.28 -57.48 29.52
N ALA A 16 -30.71 -56.49 28.89
CA ALA A 16 -29.25 -56.36 28.74
C ALA A 16 -28.83 -54.99 29.21
N SER A 17 -27.94 -55.04 30.16
CA SER A 17 -27.36 -54.01 30.99
C SER A 17 -26.73 -52.86 30.17
N GLY A 18 -26.97 -51.64 30.61
CA GLY A 18 -26.40 -50.43 30.02
C GLY A 18 -24.86 -50.38 30.16
N PHE A 19 -24.25 -50.07 29.05
CA PHE A 19 -22.89 -49.56 29.02
C PHE A 19 -22.99 -48.14 28.46
N THR A 20 -22.99 -47.15 29.35
CA THR A 20 -22.84 -45.74 28.97
C THR A 20 -21.39 -45.48 28.61
N GLN A 21 -21.06 -45.52 27.33
CA GLN A 21 -19.82 -44.94 26.81
C GLN A 21 -19.97 -43.43 26.78
N THR A 22 -19.39 -42.75 27.75
CA THR A 22 -19.09 -41.33 27.66
C THR A 22 -18.00 -41.12 26.63
N THR A 23 -18.40 -40.78 25.42
CA THR A 23 -17.48 -40.26 24.40
C THR A 23 -17.06 -38.85 24.80
N ASN A 24 -15.87 -38.74 25.34
CA ASN A 24 -15.15 -37.48 25.49
C ASN A 24 -14.91 -36.90 24.08
N MET A 25 -15.79 -36.02 23.62
CA MET A 25 -15.54 -35.21 22.46
C MET A 25 -14.53 -34.12 22.85
N ASN A 26 -13.26 -34.47 22.70
CA ASN A 26 -12.18 -33.49 22.70
C ASN A 26 -12.40 -32.59 21.49
N ALA A 27 -13.03 -31.45 21.73
CA ALA A 27 -13.15 -30.38 20.72
C ALA A 27 -11.76 -29.88 20.40
N SER A 28 -11.15 -30.43 19.34
CA SER A 28 -9.94 -29.91 18.76
C SER A 28 -10.21 -28.47 18.33
N LYS A 29 -9.61 -27.52 19.07
CA LYS A 29 -9.52 -26.10 18.72
C LYS A 29 -9.12 -26.02 17.24
N PRO A 30 -9.87 -25.28 16.37
CA PRO A 30 -9.47 -25.13 14.97
C PRO A 30 -8.05 -24.55 14.94
N PRO A 31 -7.20 -24.99 14.00
CA PRO A 31 -5.86 -24.46 13.88
C PRO A 31 -5.96 -22.95 13.71
N SER A 32 -5.31 -22.22 14.60
CA SER A 32 -5.09 -20.79 14.47
C SER A 32 -4.53 -20.57 13.06
N SER A 33 -5.27 -19.90 12.18
CA SER A 33 -4.78 -19.47 10.88
C SER A 33 -3.57 -18.59 11.17
N SER A 34 -2.37 -19.09 10.89
CA SER A 34 -1.19 -18.26 10.84
C SER A 34 -1.48 -17.20 9.76
N ALA A 35 -1.77 -15.98 10.19
CA ALA A 35 -1.88 -14.86 9.27
C ALA A 35 -0.55 -14.80 8.52
N THR A 36 -0.56 -15.22 7.26
CA THR A 36 0.59 -15.06 6.36
C THR A 36 0.87 -13.57 6.31
N ASN A 37 2.05 -13.19 6.75
CA ASN A 37 2.49 -11.80 6.86
C ASN A 37 2.79 -11.31 5.44
N ILE A 38 1.72 -11.16 4.63
CA ILE A 38 1.80 -10.71 3.24
C ILE A 38 2.35 -9.29 3.26
N THR A 39 3.31 -9.04 2.40
CA THR A 39 3.87 -7.70 2.18
C THR A 39 3.77 -7.40 0.70
N GLU A 40 3.16 -6.29 0.37
CA GLU A 40 3.13 -5.75 -0.99
C GLU A 40 4.07 -4.56 -1.13
N LEU A 41 4.47 -4.29 -2.38
CA LEU A 41 5.33 -3.15 -2.72
C LEU A 41 4.56 -2.15 -3.58
N ALA A 42 4.82 -0.85 -3.33
CA ALA A 42 4.44 0.24 -4.21
C ALA A 42 5.68 1.12 -4.46
N THR A 43 5.89 1.59 -5.69
CA THR A 43 7.01 2.47 -6.05
C THR A 43 6.48 3.74 -6.69
N LEU A 44 6.73 4.88 -6.06
CA LEU A 44 6.10 6.17 -6.37
C LEU A 44 7.12 7.30 -6.43
N GLY A 45 7.04 8.13 -7.47
CA GLY A 45 7.79 9.38 -7.62
C GLY A 45 6.84 10.58 -7.47
N GLY A 46 7.08 11.48 -6.55
CA GLY A 46 6.22 12.65 -6.26
C GLY A 46 7.04 13.91 -5.91
N GLY A 47 8.10 14.18 -6.67
CA GLY A 47 9.10 15.21 -6.36
C GLY A 47 10.19 14.70 -5.43
N CYS A 48 10.77 15.58 -4.63
CA CYS A 48 11.83 15.23 -3.67
C CYS A 48 11.40 14.05 -2.78
N PHE A 49 12.17 12.96 -2.82
CA PHE A 49 11.87 11.72 -2.08
C PHE A 49 11.88 11.91 -0.55
N TRP A 50 12.64 12.85 0.02
CA TRP A 50 12.58 13.16 1.46
C TRP A 50 11.19 13.60 1.91
N CYS A 51 10.50 14.40 1.04
CA CYS A 51 9.16 14.86 1.32
C CYS A 51 8.16 13.70 1.35
N VAL A 52 8.23 12.87 0.34
CA VAL A 52 7.28 11.76 0.15
C VAL A 52 7.56 10.66 1.17
N GLU A 53 8.82 10.32 1.43
CA GLU A 53 9.24 9.39 2.48
C GLU A 53 8.68 9.78 3.85
N ALA A 54 8.87 11.05 4.24
CA ALA A 54 8.38 11.55 5.53
C ALA A 54 6.87 11.36 5.72
N ILE A 55 6.08 11.49 4.66
CA ILE A 55 4.63 11.29 4.68
C ILE A 55 4.31 9.80 4.85
N PHE A 56 4.85 8.95 3.96
CA PHE A 56 4.48 7.53 3.92
C PHE A 56 4.98 6.73 5.12
N GLN A 57 6.08 7.13 5.76
CA GLN A 57 6.54 6.55 7.03
C GLN A 57 5.53 6.71 8.18
N ARG A 58 4.51 7.57 8.05
CA ARG A 58 3.48 7.85 9.07
C ARG A 58 2.13 7.23 8.74
N ILE A 59 2.04 6.48 7.65
CA ILE A 59 0.80 5.81 7.26
C ILE A 59 0.71 4.46 7.99
N HIS A 60 -0.38 4.28 8.71
CA HIS A 60 -0.66 2.99 9.36
C HIS A 60 -0.70 1.86 8.33
N GLY A 61 -0.10 0.72 8.64
CA GLY A 61 0.01 -0.42 7.73
C GLY A 61 1.21 -0.37 6.79
N VAL A 62 1.93 0.75 6.69
CA VAL A 62 3.23 0.83 6.01
C VAL A 62 4.31 0.25 6.93
N LYS A 63 5.02 -0.77 6.44
CA LYS A 63 6.09 -1.47 7.16
C LYS A 63 7.44 -0.78 7.02
N SER A 64 7.75 -0.32 5.81
CA SER A 64 8.98 0.43 5.53
C SER A 64 8.81 1.30 4.29
N VAL A 65 9.60 2.38 4.24
CA VAL A 65 9.73 3.26 3.08
C VAL A 65 11.22 3.44 2.83
N THR A 66 11.65 3.19 1.60
CA THR A 66 13.05 3.35 1.17
C THR A 66 13.10 4.37 0.05
N SER A 67 13.87 5.43 0.22
CA SER A 67 14.18 6.42 -0.83
C SER A 67 15.15 5.83 -1.86
N GLY A 68 14.96 6.13 -3.13
CA GLY A 68 15.79 5.59 -4.20
C GLY A 68 15.46 6.14 -5.58
N TYR A 69 15.91 5.42 -6.60
CA TYR A 69 15.83 5.81 -8.00
C TYR A 69 15.20 4.71 -8.84
N SER A 70 14.34 5.09 -9.80
CA SER A 70 13.69 4.14 -10.71
C SER A 70 13.32 4.78 -12.05
N GLY A 71 13.12 3.95 -13.08
CA GLY A 71 12.60 4.36 -14.38
C GLY A 71 13.62 4.93 -15.35
N GLY A 72 14.91 4.98 -14.98
CA GLY A 72 16.01 5.37 -15.86
C GLY A 72 16.74 4.16 -16.44
N GLN A 73 17.80 4.44 -17.20
CA GLN A 73 18.60 3.42 -17.89
C GLN A 73 19.99 3.22 -17.27
N ARG A 74 20.44 4.18 -16.45
CA ARG A 74 21.74 4.12 -15.79
C ARG A 74 21.71 3.06 -14.68
N ASP A 75 22.55 2.06 -14.76
CA ASP A 75 22.73 1.07 -13.69
C ASP A 75 23.49 1.68 -12.50
N ASN A 76 23.05 1.39 -11.29
CA ASN A 76 23.63 1.82 -10.02
C ASN A 76 23.98 3.34 -10.00
N PRO A 77 22.98 4.22 -10.30
CA PRO A 77 23.24 5.64 -10.36
C PRO A 77 23.60 6.18 -8.98
N THR A 78 24.47 7.18 -8.91
CA THR A 78 24.66 8.00 -7.71
C THR A 78 23.66 9.16 -7.68
N TYR A 79 23.49 9.77 -6.50
CA TYR A 79 22.66 10.95 -6.34
C TYR A 79 23.09 12.08 -7.28
N GLU A 80 24.39 12.36 -7.36
CA GLU A 80 24.95 13.39 -8.23
C GLU A 80 24.59 13.14 -9.70
N GLU A 81 24.71 11.89 -10.16
CA GLU A 81 24.35 11.51 -11.53
C GLU A 81 22.86 11.73 -11.77
N VAL A 82 21.98 11.34 -10.83
CA VAL A 82 20.50 11.56 -10.95
C VAL A 82 20.19 13.05 -10.99
N CYS A 83 20.84 13.87 -10.18
CA CYS A 83 20.66 15.32 -10.17
C CYS A 83 20.99 16.00 -11.49
N THR A 84 21.82 15.39 -12.36
CA THR A 84 22.07 15.93 -13.72
C THR A 84 20.84 15.83 -14.62
N GLY A 85 19.83 15.01 -14.27
CA GLY A 85 18.67 14.71 -15.11
C GLY A 85 18.97 13.79 -16.31
N GLN A 86 20.21 13.34 -16.50
CA GLN A 86 20.63 12.56 -17.68
C GLN A 86 20.50 11.04 -17.51
N THR A 87 20.33 10.56 -16.28
CA THR A 87 20.18 9.13 -15.99
C THR A 87 18.84 8.56 -16.42
N GLY A 88 17.85 9.43 -16.63
CA GLY A 88 16.45 9.06 -16.85
C GLY A 88 15.69 8.58 -15.60
N HIS A 89 16.37 8.44 -14.46
CA HIS A 89 15.72 8.06 -13.21
C HIS A 89 14.89 9.19 -12.61
N ALA A 90 13.79 8.80 -11.94
CA ALA A 90 13.10 9.65 -11.00
C ALA A 90 13.60 9.37 -9.58
N GLU A 91 13.58 10.38 -8.72
CA GLU A 91 13.54 10.20 -7.28
C GLU A 91 12.21 9.53 -6.92
N VAL A 92 12.30 8.39 -6.25
CA VAL A 92 11.14 7.60 -5.86
C VAL A 92 11.26 7.12 -4.42
N ILE A 93 10.14 6.70 -3.87
CA ILE A 93 10.09 5.87 -2.68
C ILE A 93 9.58 4.49 -3.05
N GLN A 94 10.16 3.44 -2.47
CA GLN A 94 9.59 2.10 -2.46
C GLN A 94 9.00 1.83 -1.09
N ILE A 95 7.71 1.53 -1.07
CA ILE A 95 6.88 1.32 0.12
C ILE A 95 6.61 -0.16 0.24
N ALA A 96 7.00 -0.77 1.37
CA ALA A 96 6.53 -2.09 1.77
C ALA A 96 5.37 -1.93 2.73
N PHE A 97 4.22 -2.52 2.43
CA PHE A 97 3.01 -2.36 3.22
C PHE A 97 2.26 -3.68 3.46
N ASP A 98 1.45 -3.70 4.49
CA ASP A 98 0.55 -4.81 4.83
C ASP A 98 -0.82 -4.55 4.18
N PRO A 99 -1.21 -5.33 3.14
CA PRO A 99 -2.48 -5.11 2.45
C PRO A 99 -3.72 -5.38 3.33
N ALA A 100 -3.55 -6.08 4.47
CA ALA A 100 -4.61 -6.25 5.46
C ALA A 100 -4.85 -5.00 6.31
N GLN A 101 -3.89 -4.07 6.39
CA GLN A 101 -3.96 -2.85 7.19
C GLN A 101 -4.11 -1.59 6.34
N VAL A 102 -3.50 -1.55 5.17
CA VAL A 102 -3.61 -0.44 4.23
C VAL A 102 -3.70 -0.96 2.81
N THR A 103 -4.70 -0.53 2.05
CA THR A 103 -4.88 -0.95 0.66
C THR A 103 -3.98 -0.14 -0.29
N TYR A 104 -3.68 -0.69 -1.46
CA TYR A 104 -2.99 0.05 -2.52
C TYR A 104 -3.77 1.30 -2.95
N ASP A 105 -5.11 1.25 -2.98
CA ASP A 105 -5.95 2.42 -3.25
C ASP A 105 -5.73 3.54 -2.21
N LYS A 106 -5.56 3.18 -0.93
CA LYS A 106 -5.23 4.17 0.12
C LYS A 106 -3.84 4.76 -0.08
N ILE A 107 -2.86 3.94 -0.48
CA ILE A 107 -1.52 4.41 -0.85
C ILE A 107 -1.61 5.45 -2.00
N LEU A 108 -2.41 5.17 -3.03
CA LEU A 108 -2.63 6.10 -4.14
C LEU A 108 -3.35 7.38 -3.70
N GLN A 109 -4.34 7.29 -2.81
CA GLN A 109 -5.02 8.45 -2.26
C GLN A 109 -4.04 9.38 -1.52
N VAL A 110 -3.15 8.81 -0.69
CA VAL A 110 -2.09 9.56 -0.02
C VAL A 110 -1.14 10.19 -1.04
N PHE A 111 -0.80 9.48 -2.11
CA PHE A 111 0.08 9.97 -3.17
C PHE A 111 -0.46 11.24 -3.83
N TRP A 112 -1.76 11.29 -4.19
CA TRP A 112 -2.38 12.50 -4.75
C TRP A 112 -2.40 13.68 -3.77
N LEU A 113 -2.48 13.41 -2.46
CA LEU A 113 -2.42 14.46 -1.43
C LEU A 113 -0.98 14.96 -1.18
N ALA A 114 0.02 14.13 -1.45
CA ALA A 114 1.42 14.37 -1.08
C ALA A 114 2.15 15.33 -2.02
N HIS A 115 1.65 15.56 -3.25
CA HIS A 115 2.34 16.37 -4.24
C HIS A 115 1.36 17.03 -5.22
N ASP A 116 1.85 17.90 -6.08
CA ASP A 116 1.10 18.42 -7.20
C ASP A 116 1.38 17.57 -8.45
N PRO A 117 0.41 16.76 -8.92
CA PRO A 117 0.61 15.85 -10.04
C PRO A 117 0.45 16.54 -11.41
N THR A 118 0.23 17.85 -11.46
CA THR A 118 -0.05 18.60 -12.70
C THR A 118 1.19 19.27 -13.30
N THR A 119 2.29 19.31 -12.55
CA THR A 119 3.52 19.98 -12.97
C THR A 119 4.51 18.99 -13.61
N LEU A 120 4.77 19.17 -14.91
CA LEU A 120 5.68 18.31 -15.66
C LEU A 120 7.14 18.52 -15.21
N ASN A 121 7.84 17.43 -14.84
CA ASN A 121 9.23 17.43 -14.43
C ASN A 121 9.56 18.50 -13.36
N ARG A 122 8.64 18.72 -12.44
CA ARG A 122 8.77 19.75 -11.42
C ARG A 122 7.91 19.43 -10.22
N GLN A 123 8.37 19.82 -9.02
CA GLN A 123 7.57 19.83 -7.81
C GLN A 123 7.94 21.02 -6.93
N GLY A 124 7.07 22.05 -6.94
CA GLY A 124 7.37 23.31 -6.25
C GLY A 124 8.62 24.00 -6.82
N ALA A 125 9.64 24.21 -6.00
CA ALA A 125 10.91 24.79 -6.42
C ALA A 125 11.87 23.78 -7.08
N ASP A 126 11.66 22.48 -6.86
CA ASP A 126 12.52 21.42 -7.42
C ASP A 126 12.19 21.22 -8.90
N VAL A 127 13.14 21.47 -9.79
CA VAL A 127 12.99 21.41 -11.25
C VAL A 127 13.95 20.36 -11.82
N GLY A 128 13.45 19.47 -12.64
CA GLY A 128 14.20 18.41 -13.31
C GLY A 128 13.39 17.13 -13.50
N THR A 129 13.79 16.30 -14.46
CA THR A 129 13.12 15.02 -14.77
C THR A 129 13.09 14.06 -13.61
N GLN A 130 14.07 14.16 -12.68
CA GLN A 130 14.15 13.37 -11.46
C GLN A 130 13.00 13.67 -10.49
N TYR A 131 12.37 14.84 -10.56
CA TYR A 131 11.24 15.23 -9.70
C TYR A 131 9.87 15.02 -10.33
N ARG A 132 9.80 14.25 -11.44
CA ARG A 132 8.53 13.97 -12.11
C ARG A 132 7.59 13.14 -11.27
N SER A 133 6.29 13.35 -11.48
CA SER A 133 5.24 12.51 -10.92
C SER A 133 5.16 11.18 -11.68
N ALA A 134 5.31 10.06 -10.97
CA ALA A 134 5.28 8.73 -11.58
C ALA A 134 4.80 7.64 -10.61
N ILE A 135 4.07 6.67 -11.15
CA ILE A 135 3.66 5.42 -10.50
C ILE A 135 4.31 4.28 -11.26
N PHE A 136 5.17 3.49 -10.60
CA PHE A 136 5.81 2.31 -11.15
C PHE A 136 5.06 1.07 -10.65
N TYR A 137 4.16 0.51 -11.48
CA TYR A 137 3.31 -0.59 -11.07
C TYR A 137 4.05 -1.95 -11.11
N HIS A 138 3.82 -2.78 -10.08
CA HIS A 138 4.42 -4.11 -9.93
C HIS A 138 3.54 -5.23 -10.46
N SER A 139 2.27 -4.95 -10.81
CA SER A 139 1.31 -5.93 -11.34
C SER A 139 0.27 -5.24 -12.20
N GLU A 140 -0.44 -6.00 -13.03
CA GLU A 140 -1.56 -5.47 -13.81
C GLU A 140 -2.69 -4.95 -12.93
N ALA A 141 -2.92 -5.57 -11.77
CA ALA A 141 -3.88 -5.08 -10.78
C ALA A 141 -3.51 -3.68 -10.28
N GLN A 142 -2.23 -3.44 -9.95
CA GLN A 142 -1.75 -2.10 -9.56
C GLN A 142 -1.88 -1.09 -10.69
N LYS A 143 -1.61 -1.49 -11.94
CA LYS A 143 -1.80 -0.60 -13.10
C LYS A 143 -3.25 -0.14 -13.21
N LEU A 144 -4.19 -1.08 -13.22
CA LEU A 144 -5.63 -0.78 -13.32
C LEU A 144 -6.10 0.10 -12.16
N ALA A 145 -5.64 -0.17 -10.95
CA ALA A 145 -5.94 0.65 -9.77
C ALA A 145 -5.36 2.07 -9.92
N ALA A 146 -4.12 2.21 -10.39
CA ALA A 146 -3.48 3.51 -10.61
C ALA A 146 -4.20 4.34 -11.69
N GLU A 147 -4.57 3.73 -12.81
CA GLU A 147 -5.32 4.39 -13.89
C GLU A 147 -6.70 4.87 -13.40
N LYS A 148 -7.44 4.01 -12.69
CA LYS A 148 -8.72 4.34 -12.07
C LYS A 148 -8.56 5.49 -11.07
N SER A 149 -7.57 5.40 -10.19
CA SER A 149 -7.29 6.40 -9.16
C SER A 149 -6.92 7.76 -9.78
N LYS A 150 -6.05 7.76 -10.83
CA LYS A 150 -5.70 8.98 -11.59
C LYS A 150 -6.95 9.65 -12.18
N LYS A 151 -7.84 8.86 -12.79
CA LYS A 151 -9.09 9.36 -13.35
C LYS A 151 -10.00 9.97 -12.28
N SER A 152 -10.11 9.33 -11.12
CA SER A 152 -10.91 9.84 -10.00
C SER A 152 -10.33 11.11 -9.40
N ALA A 153 -9.00 11.21 -9.28
CA ALA A 153 -8.31 12.36 -8.73
C ALA A 153 -8.35 13.59 -9.66
N ALA A 154 -8.56 13.40 -10.98
CA ALA A 154 -8.50 14.49 -11.96
C ALA A 154 -9.44 15.67 -11.63
N GLY A 155 -10.60 15.41 -11.00
CA GLY A 155 -11.55 16.44 -10.60
C GLY A 155 -11.10 17.30 -9.41
N GLU A 156 -10.04 16.92 -8.72
CA GLU A 156 -9.50 17.66 -7.58
C GLU A 156 -8.44 18.70 -7.97
N PHE A 157 -7.99 18.68 -9.24
CA PHE A 157 -6.95 19.54 -9.76
C PHE A 157 -7.50 20.45 -10.87
N HIS A 158 -6.99 21.68 -10.93
CA HIS A 158 -7.36 22.62 -11.99
C HIS A 158 -6.75 22.23 -13.35
N ASP A 159 -5.49 21.78 -13.34
CA ASP A 159 -4.75 21.42 -14.53
C ASP A 159 -4.69 19.89 -14.72
N PRO A 160 -4.45 19.40 -15.93
CA PRO A 160 -4.37 17.97 -16.21
C PRO A 160 -3.28 17.27 -15.42
N ILE A 161 -3.58 16.07 -14.88
CA ILE A 161 -2.60 15.23 -14.20
C ILE A 161 -1.60 14.66 -15.21
N VAL A 162 -0.32 14.99 -15.05
CA VAL A 162 0.79 14.54 -15.91
C VAL A 162 1.51 13.29 -15.38
N THR A 163 1.05 12.72 -14.27
CA THR A 163 1.63 11.52 -13.66
C THR A 163 1.78 10.39 -14.67
N GLN A 164 3.00 9.85 -14.80
CA GLN A 164 3.28 8.65 -15.59
C GLN A 164 2.84 7.40 -14.82
N ILE A 165 2.21 6.45 -15.52
CA ILE A 165 1.90 5.11 -14.98
C ILE A 165 2.65 4.12 -15.88
N VAL A 166 3.74 3.56 -15.38
CA VAL A 166 4.69 2.76 -16.14
C VAL A 166 5.06 1.47 -15.40
N PRO A 167 5.46 0.39 -16.10
CA PRO A 167 5.87 -0.83 -15.42
C PRO A 167 7.11 -0.59 -14.56
N PHE A 168 7.12 -1.20 -13.38
CA PHE A 168 8.30 -1.28 -12.54
C PHE A 168 9.33 -2.20 -13.22
N THR A 169 10.57 -1.75 -13.27
CA THR A 169 11.68 -2.54 -13.83
C THR A 169 12.76 -2.79 -12.79
N LYS A 170 13.32 -1.74 -12.23
CA LYS A 170 14.41 -1.82 -11.26
C LYS A 170 14.37 -0.66 -10.29
N PHE A 171 14.75 -0.91 -9.06
CA PHE A 171 14.89 0.07 -8.00
C PHE A 171 16.33 0.07 -7.48
N TYR A 172 16.89 1.24 -7.36
CA TYR A 172 18.20 1.47 -6.77
C TYR A 172 18.01 2.27 -5.49
N PRO A 173 18.28 1.67 -4.31
CA PRO A 173 18.20 2.42 -3.06
C PRO A 173 19.15 3.61 -3.10
N ALA A 174 18.67 4.76 -2.68
CA ALA A 174 19.53 5.93 -2.49
C ALA A 174 20.49 5.69 -1.31
N GLU A 175 21.52 6.50 -1.25
CA GLU A 175 22.61 6.43 -0.27
C GLU A 175 22.04 6.54 1.16
N LYS A 176 22.75 5.97 2.14
CA LYS A 176 22.27 5.88 3.53
C LYS A 176 21.88 7.23 4.14
N TYR A 177 22.60 8.30 3.76
CA TYR A 177 22.31 9.64 4.30
C TYR A 177 20.99 10.23 3.79
N HIS A 178 20.40 9.67 2.74
CA HIS A 178 19.08 10.05 2.24
C HIS A 178 17.92 9.34 2.97
N GLN A 179 18.18 8.20 3.59
CA GLN A 179 17.15 7.41 4.23
C GLN A 179 16.67 8.07 5.53
N SER A 180 15.35 8.13 5.73
CA SER A 180 14.72 8.79 6.89
C SER A 180 15.21 10.23 7.11
N TYR A 181 15.50 10.93 6.00
CA TYR A 181 16.18 12.23 6.03
C TYR A 181 15.47 13.24 6.94
N TYR A 182 14.14 13.37 6.82
CA TYR A 182 13.37 14.28 7.66
C TYR A 182 13.45 13.93 9.16
N ASN A 183 13.40 12.64 9.50
CA ASN A 183 13.45 12.21 10.89
C ASN A 183 14.81 12.53 11.54
N ASN A 184 15.88 12.37 10.75
CA ASN A 184 17.26 12.60 11.21
C ASN A 184 17.68 14.07 11.15
N ASN A 185 17.00 14.92 10.35
CA ASN A 185 17.44 16.29 10.03
C ASN A 185 16.29 17.32 10.16
N SER A 186 15.34 17.11 11.07
CA SER A 186 14.10 17.91 11.15
C SER A 186 14.31 19.41 11.41
N SER A 187 15.49 19.83 11.92
CA SER A 187 15.87 21.22 12.17
C SER A 187 16.51 21.95 10.98
N VAL A 188 16.93 21.20 9.94
CA VAL A 188 17.51 21.79 8.72
C VAL A 188 16.48 22.69 8.04
N PRO A 189 16.88 23.85 7.46
CA PRO A 189 15.94 24.79 6.83
C PRO A 189 14.97 24.16 5.84
N TYR A 190 15.44 23.31 4.94
CA TYR A 190 14.58 22.61 3.96
C TYR A 190 13.51 21.75 4.67
N CYS A 191 13.90 21.01 5.71
CA CYS A 191 12.96 20.20 6.49
C CYS A 191 11.92 21.06 7.23
N SER A 192 12.34 22.20 7.76
CA SER A 192 11.47 23.09 8.54
C SER A 192 10.50 23.88 7.67
N PHE A 193 10.97 24.38 6.50
CA PHE A 193 10.19 25.28 5.65
C PHE A 193 9.47 24.60 4.49
N VAL A 194 9.95 23.42 4.05
CA VAL A 194 9.35 22.70 2.92
C VAL A 194 8.65 21.41 3.38
N ILE A 195 9.39 20.51 4.04
CA ILE A 195 8.84 19.17 4.36
C ILE A 195 7.77 19.26 5.45
N ARG A 196 8.04 19.93 6.57
CA ARG A 196 7.13 19.99 7.73
C ARG A 196 5.76 20.58 7.39
N PRO A 197 5.62 21.71 6.67
CA PRO A 197 4.31 22.23 6.29
C PRO A 197 3.54 21.28 5.38
N LYS A 198 4.22 20.65 4.41
CA LYS A 198 3.63 19.66 3.51
C LYS A 198 3.13 18.44 4.29
N LEU A 199 3.96 17.88 5.16
CA LEU A 199 3.62 16.75 6.02
C LEU A 199 2.39 17.05 6.88
N ASN A 200 2.37 18.18 7.59
CA ASN A 200 1.25 18.57 8.44
C ASN A 200 -0.04 18.75 7.64
N LYS A 201 0.04 19.34 6.44
CA LYS A 201 -1.11 19.51 5.54
C LYS A 201 -1.70 18.15 5.15
N VAL A 202 -0.86 17.18 4.79
CA VAL A 202 -1.32 15.85 4.37
C VAL A 202 -1.93 15.10 5.54
N LEU A 203 -1.24 15.05 6.70
CA LEU A 203 -1.74 14.34 7.88
C LEU A 203 -3.09 14.92 8.34
N LYS A 204 -3.24 16.25 8.38
CA LYS A 204 -4.52 16.89 8.71
C LYS A 204 -5.65 16.50 7.74
N LYS A 205 -5.35 16.34 6.45
CA LYS A 205 -6.34 15.88 5.47
C LYS A 205 -6.73 14.41 5.66
N LEU A 206 -5.78 13.57 6.10
CA LEU A 206 -6.03 12.14 6.37
C LEU A 206 -6.81 11.90 7.67
N GLU A 207 -6.69 12.81 8.65
CA GLU A 207 -7.45 12.78 9.91
C GLU A 207 -8.88 13.31 9.74
N ALA A 208 -9.14 14.12 8.73
CA ALA A 208 -10.47 14.66 8.46
C ALA A 208 -11.41 13.51 8.05
N PRO A 209 -12.62 13.40 8.66
CA PRO A 209 -13.58 12.38 8.24
C PRO A 209 -13.91 12.55 6.75
N ASP A 210 -14.00 11.43 6.03
CA ASP A 210 -14.38 11.41 4.61
C ASP A 210 -15.69 12.16 4.40
N LYS A 211 -15.64 13.32 3.75
CA LYS A 211 -16.81 14.11 3.39
C LYS A 211 -17.58 13.55 2.18
N ALA A 212 -17.27 12.33 1.77
CA ALA A 212 -17.87 11.68 0.61
C ALA A 212 -18.68 10.45 1.01
N ALA A 213 -19.81 10.66 1.71
CA ALA A 213 -20.90 9.72 1.81
C ALA A 213 -22.23 10.51 1.85
N HIS A 214 -22.54 11.14 0.74
CA HIS A 214 -23.91 11.60 0.45
C HIS A 214 -24.16 11.49 -1.04
#